data_e5ce2ea19d9cbd93050ffde1709d6a84
#
_entry.id   e5ce2ea19d9cbd93050ffde1709d6a84
#
_cell.length_a   1.000
_cell.length_b   1.000
_cell.length_c   1.000
_cell.angle_alpha   90.00
_cell.angle_beta   90.00
_cell.angle_gamma   90.00
#
_symmetry.space_group_name_H-M   'P 1'
#
loop_
_entity.id
_entity.type
_entity.pdbx_description
1 polymer ?
#
loop_
_entity_poly.entity_id
_entity_poly.type
_entity_poly.pdbx_seq_one_letter_code
_entity_poly.pdbx_strand_id
1 'polypeptide(L)'
;MNKTILFLLKRRNRLSTAIALILSICSFGIVNNWQYARAVEVAQSNNTQNTPAAVTNLLAQIDAAASKGDAKAVLQYYSPSFVHSDGLTRQTMEKALVTFWKRHPNVRYSTQVQSWKSEGNAIVAETVTNISASPSASNGNLALNSTIRSRQRIVGGAITRQDIVSERTVLTSGNKPPQVDVKLPQQVKVGQQYNFDAIVEEPLGDDLLLGAALEEPIQASRYLNPTSVDLQLLNSGGLFKIGRAPATPGSRWISAVIMRGNGMTVVTQRLQVVKR
;
A
#
# COMPACT_ATOMS: atom_id res chain seq x y z
N MET A 1 29.38 -6.87 25.24
CA MET A 1 28.03 -7.04 24.69
C MET A 1 27.21 -5.85 25.17
N ASN A 2 26.79 -5.00 24.26
CA ASN A 2 26.26 -3.68 24.61
C ASN A 2 24.84 -3.82 25.17
N LYS A 3 24.53 -3.12 26.28
CA LYS A 3 23.21 -3.18 26.96
C LYS A 3 22.04 -2.87 26.02
N THR A 4 22.28 -2.09 24.96
CA THR A 4 21.31 -1.74 23.93
C THR A 4 20.88 -2.96 23.09
N ILE A 5 21.79 -3.88 22.79
CA ILE A 5 21.49 -5.12 22.03
C ILE A 5 20.60 -6.05 22.87
N LEU A 6 20.86 -6.12 24.17
CA LEU A 6 20.05 -6.98 25.08
C LEU A 6 18.63 -6.45 25.25
N PHE A 7 18.44 -5.13 25.22
CA PHE A 7 17.13 -4.48 25.28
C PHE A 7 16.30 -4.71 24.01
N LEU A 8 16.93 -4.66 22.83
CA LEU A 8 16.30 -4.94 21.54
C LEU A 8 15.90 -6.42 21.44
N LEU A 9 16.74 -7.35 21.92
CA LEU A 9 16.45 -8.77 21.93
C LEU A 9 15.33 -9.15 22.93
N LYS A 10 15.19 -8.42 24.05
CA LYS A 10 14.15 -8.68 25.06
C LYS A 10 12.76 -8.16 24.63
N ARG A 11 12.69 -7.28 23.60
CA ARG A 11 11.44 -6.81 22.99
C ARG A 11 10.86 -7.79 21.95
N ARG A 12 11.50 -8.93 21.74
CA ARG A 12 11.17 -9.97 20.76
C ARG A 12 9.73 -10.52 20.83
N ASN A 13 9.04 -10.35 21.96
CA ASN A 13 7.70 -10.93 22.16
C ASN A 13 6.51 -9.99 21.88
N ARG A 14 6.71 -8.77 21.32
CA ARG A 14 5.62 -7.83 21.09
C ARG A 14 5.58 -7.17 19.71
N LEU A 15 6.47 -7.57 18.79
CA LEU A 15 6.50 -7.04 17.41
C LEU A 15 5.65 -7.87 16.42
N SER A 16 4.76 -8.71 16.93
CA SER A 16 3.83 -9.49 16.10
C SER A 16 2.61 -8.68 15.63
N THR A 17 2.75 -7.37 15.47
CA THR A 17 1.61 -6.54 15.08
C THR A 17 1.99 -5.58 13.98
N ALA A 18 1.35 -5.71 12.86
CA ALA A 18 1.10 -4.66 11.90
C ALA A 18 1.92 -4.60 10.62
N ILE A 19 2.26 -5.70 9.99
CA ILE A 19 2.82 -5.65 8.63
C ILE A 19 1.87 -6.19 7.57
N ALA A 20 0.61 -6.24 7.80
CA ALA A 20 -0.32 -6.49 6.72
C ALA A 20 -1.63 -5.79 7.03
N LEU A 21 -1.87 -4.71 6.40
CA LEU A 21 -3.21 -4.26 6.08
C LEU A 21 -3.21 -2.88 5.46
N ILE A 22 -3.07 -2.85 4.17
CA ILE A 22 -3.37 -1.65 3.45
C ILE A 22 -4.43 -1.96 2.43
N LEU A 23 -5.64 -1.67 2.81
CA LEU A 23 -6.72 -1.49 1.86
C LEU A 23 -6.47 -0.20 1.09
N SER A 24 -6.40 -0.40 -0.18
CA SER A 24 -6.24 0.62 -1.20
C SER A 24 -7.11 1.82 -1.04
N ILE A 25 -6.59 2.90 -0.60
CA ILE A 25 -7.13 4.24 -0.83
C ILE A 25 -6.14 5.32 -0.37
N CYS A 26 -5.38 6.02 -1.22
CA CYS A 26 -4.96 7.39 -1.30
C CYS A 26 -3.65 8.06 -1.20
N SER A 27 -3.47 9.13 -1.80
CA SER A 27 -2.33 9.87 -2.27
C SER A 27 -2.02 11.24 -1.67
N PHE A 28 -1.03 11.89 -1.85
CA PHE A 28 -0.46 13.03 -2.58
C PHE A 28 1.04 13.08 -2.33
N GLY A 29 1.77 13.43 -3.11
CA GLY A 29 2.39 14.15 -4.15
C GLY A 29 3.47 15.04 -3.63
N ILE A 30 4.71 14.91 -4.05
CA ILE A 30 5.64 16.00 -4.34
C ILE A 30 6.53 15.52 -5.48
N VAL A 31 6.57 16.36 -6.50
CA VAL A 31 7.34 16.20 -7.73
C VAL A 31 8.82 16.30 -7.44
N ASN A 32 9.61 15.33 -7.85
CA ASN A 32 10.97 15.58 -8.33
C ASN A 32 11.30 14.67 -9.51
N ASN A 33 11.79 15.34 -10.55
CA ASN A 33 12.24 14.82 -11.84
C ASN A 33 13.14 13.60 -11.72
N TRP A 34 12.73 12.51 -12.38
CA TRP A 34 13.66 11.57 -13.00
C TRP A 34 13.09 11.15 -14.34
N GLN A 35 13.66 11.71 -15.40
CA GLN A 35 13.53 11.18 -16.76
C GLN A 35 14.30 9.87 -16.81
N TYR A 36 13.62 8.77 -17.19
CA TYR A 36 14.12 7.69 -18.05
C TYR A 36 13.02 6.65 -18.19
N ALA A 37 12.36 6.64 -19.32
CA ALA A 37 12.00 5.50 -20.15
C ALA A 37 10.97 5.96 -21.17
N ARG A 38 11.38 6.03 -22.41
CA ARG A 38 10.46 6.16 -23.54
C ARG A 38 9.60 4.91 -23.60
N ALA A 39 8.37 5.02 -23.19
CA ALA A 39 7.31 4.06 -23.48
C ALA A 39 6.40 4.70 -24.55
N VAL A 40 6.04 3.88 -25.49
CA VAL A 40 5.19 4.15 -26.62
C VAL A 40 4.00 5.02 -26.23
N GLU A 41 3.92 6.18 -26.84
CA GLU A 41 2.87 7.17 -26.72
C GLU A 41 1.61 6.65 -27.44
N VAL A 42 0.73 6.02 -26.66
CA VAL A 42 -0.68 5.91 -27.06
C VAL A 42 -1.33 7.17 -26.54
N ALA A 43 -1.68 8.07 -27.44
CA ALA A 43 -2.40 9.30 -27.15
C ALA A 43 -3.73 8.98 -26.44
N GLN A 44 -3.73 8.95 -25.11
CA GLN A 44 -4.94 9.07 -24.30
C GLN A 44 -5.06 10.52 -23.85
N SER A 45 -6.05 11.21 -24.39
CA SER A 45 -6.41 12.55 -23.95
C SER A 45 -6.69 12.52 -22.43
N ASN A 46 -5.81 13.15 -21.64
CA ASN A 46 -5.99 13.40 -20.23
C ASN A 46 -7.18 14.36 -20.04
N ASN A 47 -8.37 13.80 -19.94
CA ASN A 47 -9.61 14.57 -19.80
C ASN A 47 -10.00 14.71 -18.32
N THR A 48 -9.04 15.12 -17.48
CA THR A 48 -9.30 15.40 -16.07
C THR A 48 -10.17 16.64 -15.85
N GLN A 49 -10.16 17.58 -16.79
CA GLN A 49 -10.90 18.84 -16.69
C GLN A 49 -12.42 18.68 -16.81
N ASN A 50 -12.93 17.53 -17.25
CA ASN A 50 -14.37 17.26 -17.42
C ASN A 50 -14.84 15.99 -16.73
N THR A 51 -14.25 15.62 -15.58
CA THR A 51 -14.76 14.49 -14.81
C THR A 51 -16.23 14.74 -14.41
N PRO A 52 -17.15 13.80 -14.70
CA PRO A 52 -18.54 13.95 -14.32
C PRO A 52 -18.68 14.23 -12.82
N ALA A 53 -19.44 15.26 -12.44
CA ALA A 53 -19.66 15.64 -11.04
C ALA A 53 -20.20 14.48 -10.20
N ALA A 54 -20.96 13.57 -10.81
CA ALA A 54 -21.45 12.36 -10.14
C ALA A 54 -20.31 11.45 -9.68
N VAL A 55 -19.21 11.34 -10.45
CA VAL A 55 -18.05 10.51 -10.07
C VAL A 55 -17.25 11.18 -8.97
N THR A 56 -16.96 12.48 -9.10
CA THR A 56 -16.21 13.22 -8.06
C THR A 56 -16.97 13.27 -6.75
N ASN A 57 -18.29 13.48 -6.78
CA ASN A 57 -19.14 13.46 -5.60
C ASN A 57 -19.18 12.06 -4.94
N LEU A 58 -19.33 11.01 -5.73
CA LEU A 58 -19.28 9.62 -5.23
C LEU A 58 -17.97 9.34 -4.47
N LEU A 59 -16.84 9.66 -5.07
CA LEU A 59 -15.54 9.44 -4.46
C LEU A 59 -15.32 10.29 -3.20
N ALA A 60 -15.74 11.56 -3.23
CA ALA A 60 -15.66 12.44 -2.05
C ALA A 60 -16.52 11.94 -0.88
N GLN A 61 -17.70 11.36 -1.16
CA GLN A 61 -18.56 10.77 -0.14
C GLN A 61 -17.95 9.49 0.45
N ILE A 62 -17.33 8.65 -0.39
CA ILE A 62 -16.58 7.48 0.07
C ILE A 62 -15.41 7.91 0.97
N ASP A 63 -14.61 8.88 0.55
CA ASP A 63 -13.48 9.41 1.31
C ASP A 63 -13.93 9.99 2.67
N ALA A 64 -15.03 10.74 2.69
CA ALA A 64 -15.58 11.30 3.91
C ALA A 64 -16.06 10.21 4.88
N ALA A 65 -16.75 9.18 4.39
CA ALA A 65 -17.21 8.05 5.19
C ALA A 65 -16.01 7.21 5.71
N ALA A 66 -15.04 6.94 4.84
CA ALA A 66 -13.84 6.20 5.20
C ALA A 66 -12.99 6.95 6.24
N SER A 67 -12.84 8.28 6.11
CA SER A 67 -12.12 9.10 7.08
C SER A 67 -12.81 9.20 8.45
N LYS A 68 -14.12 8.90 8.52
CA LYS A 68 -14.86 8.77 9.77
C LYS A 68 -14.82 7.35 10.35
N GLY A 69 -14.27 6.38 9.63
CA GLY A 69 -14.28 4.98 10.04
C GLY A 69 -15.65 4.31 9.91
N ASP A 70 -16.55 4.85 9.07
CA ASP A 70 -17.89 4.31 8.88
C ASP A 70 -17.96 3.33 7.71
N ALA A 71 -17.71 2.05 8.02
CA ALA A 71 -17.70 0.97 7.01
C ALA A 71 -19.08 0.81 6.33
N LYS A 72 -20.16 0.99 7.06
CA LYS A 72 -21.52 0.86 6.51
C LYS A 72 -21.80 1.96 5.49
N ALA A 73 -21.45 3.21 5.81
CA ALA A 73 -21.57 4.32 4.88
C ALA A 73 -20.70 4.14 3.65
N VAL A 74 -19.44 3.67 3.79
CA VAL A 74 -18.58 3.35 2.65
C VAL A 74 -19.24 2.31 1.74
N LEU A 75 -19.77 1.23 2.30
CA LEU A 75 -20.32 0.12 1.53
C LEU A 75 -21.64 0.45 0.80
N GLN A 76 -22.31 1.55 1.14
CA GLN A 76 -23.48 2.02 0.38
C GLN A 76 -23.14 2.39 -1.07
N TYR A 77 -21.90 2.78 -1.32
CA TYR A 77 -21.41 3.17 -2.65
C TYR A 77 -20.84 1.99 -3.46
N TYR A 78 -20.87 0.78 -2.91
CA TYR A 78 -20.44 -0.44 -3.59
C TYR A 78 -21.63 -1.33 -3.91
N SER A 79 -21.69 -1.82 -5.14
CA SER A 79 -22.75 -2.74 -5.57
C SER A 79 -22.82 -4.02 -4.70
N PRO A 80 -24.01 -4.60 -4.47
CA PRO A 80 -24.12 -5.93 -3.87
C PRO A 80 -23.28 -7.00 -4.60
N SER A 81 -23.14 -6.88 -5.92
CA SER A 81 -22.33 -7.76 -6.78
C SER A 81 -20.92 -7.22 -7.04
N PHE A 82 -20.38 -6.41 -6.12
CA PHE A 82 -19.05 -5.84 -6.24
C PHE A 82 -17.95 -6.88 -6.41
N VAL A 83 -17.04 -6.63 -7.35
CA VAL A 83 -15.87 -7.48 -7.63
C VAL A 83 -14.59 -6.69 -7.38
N HIS A 84 -13.68 -7.27 -6.62
CA HIS A 84 -12.35 -6.70 -6.34
C HIS A 84 -11.25 -7.60 -6.92
N SER A 85 -10.21 -7.01 -7.50
CA SER A 85 -9.09 -7.78 -8.12
C SER A 85 -8.39 -8.73 -7.15
N ASP A 86 -8.38 -8.42 -5.86
CA ASP A 86 -7.75 -9.23 -4.82
C ASP A 86 -8.71 -10.22 -4.15
N GLY A 87 -9.90 -10.41 -4.73
CA GLY A 87 -10.90 -11.36 -4.25
C GLY A 87 -11.71 -10.90 -3.04
N LEU A 88 -11.67 -9.61 -2.68
CA LEU A 88 -12.53 -9.07 -1.64
C LEU A 88 -13.99 -9.00 -2.12
N THR A 89 -14.91 -9.51 -1.29
CA THR A 89 -16.34 -9.25 -1.38
C THR A 89 -16.70 -8.03 -0.54
N ARG A 90 -17.92 -7.48 -0.68
CA ARG A 90 -18.38 -6.41 0.21
C ARG A 90 -18.23 -6.78 1.69
N GLN A 91 -18.57 -8.02 2.07
CA GLN A 91 -18.47 -8.48 3.47
C GLN A 91 -17.03 -8.58 3.97
N THR A 92 -16.12 -9.14 3.16
CA THR A 92 -14.71 -9.22 3.56
C THR A 92 -14.04 -7.85 3.54
N MET A 93 -14.44 -6.94 2.65
CA MET A 93 -13.99 -5.55 2.63
C MET A 93 -14.45 -4.81 3.91
N GLU A 94 -15.70 -4.98 4.35
CA GLU A 94 -16.18 -4.41 5.61
C GLU A 94 -15.32 -4.84 6.80
N LYS A 95 -15.09 -6.14 6.93
CA LYS A 95 -14.25 -6.68 8.01
C LYS A 95 -12.82 -6.13 7.94
N ALA A 96 -12.26 -6.03 6.74
CA ALA A 96 -10.92 -5.50 6.54
C ALA A 96 -10.85 -4.01 6.91
N LEU A 97 -11.81 -3.18 6.50
CA LEU A 97 -11.91 -1.76 6.86
C LEU A 97 -12.00 -1.58 8.38
N VAL A 98 -12.93 -2.27 9.04
CA VAL A 98 -13.09 -2.18 10.50
C VAL A 98 -11.82 -2.60 11.23
N THR A 99 -11.15 -3.67 10.77
CA THR A 99 -9.90 -4.15 11.38
C THR A 99 -8.77 -3.15 11.17
N PHE A 100 -8.69 -2.55 9.98
CA PHE A 100 -7.71 -1.53 9.66
C PHE A 100 -7.86 -0.27 10.52
N TRP A 101 -9.07 0.28 10.63
CA TRP A 101 -9.33 1.49 11.42
C TRP A 101 -9.16 1.29 12.93
N LYS A 102 -9.36 0.07 13.45
CA LYS A 102 -9.00 -0.25 14.84
C LYS A 102 -7.49 -0.14 15.10
N ARG A 103 -6.67 -0.44 14.09
CA ARG A 103 -5.20 -0.36 14.20
C ARG A 103 -4.67 1.03 13.87
N HIS A 104 -5.35 1.74 12.97
CA HIS A 104 -4.99 3.06 12.50
C HIS A 104 -6.17 4.02 12.70
N PRO A 105 -6.41 4.52 13.93
CA PRO A 105 -7.44 5.51 14.17
C PRO A 105 -7.06 6.83 13.47
N ASN A 106 -8.06 7.65 13.18
CA ASN A 106 -7.89 8.99 12.56
C ASN A 106 -7.25 8.96 11.15
N VAL A 107 -7.47 7.89 10.42
CA VAL A 107 -7.03 7.79 9.02
C VAL A 107 -7.79 8.81 8.17
N ARG A 108 -7.09 9.46 7.27
CA ARG A 108 -7.65 10.38 6.29
C ARG A 108 -7.52 9.81 4.90
N TYR A 109 -8.56 10.01 4.13
CA TYR A 109 -8.68 9.54 2.76
C TYR A 109 -8.90 10.70 1.80
N SER A 110 -8.29 10.65 0.61
CA SER A 110 -8.44 11.65 -0.45
C SER A 110 -8.25 11.01 -1.82
N THR A 111 -9.26 10.94 -2.66
CA THR A 111 -9.24 10.30 -3.98
C THR A 111 -9.29 11.32 -5.11
N GLN A 112 -8.44 11.12 -6.11
CA GLN A 112 -8.41 11.93 -7.32
C GLN A 112 -8.62 11.05 -8.55
N VAL A 113 -9.43 11.54 -9.48
CA VAL A 113 -9.58 10.94 -10.80
C VAL A 113 -8.39 11.36 -11.66
N GLN A 114 -7.67 10.40 -12.21
CA GLN A 114 -6.57 10.64 -13.15
C GLN A 114 -7.07 10.66 -14.59
N SER A 115 -7.97 9.74 -14.90
CA SER A 115 -8.62 9.67 -16.20
C SER A 115 -9.96 8.95 -16.06
N TRP A 116 -10.83 9.13 -17.03
CA TRP A 116 -12.09 8.42 -17.10
C TRP A 116 -12.57 8.24 -18.55
N LYS A 117 -13.45 7.25 -18.75
CA LYS A 117 -14.14 7.01 -20.01
C LYS A 117 -15.53 6.44 -19.76
N SER A 118 -16.46 6.72 -20.68
CA SER A 118 -17.76 6.04 -20.72
C SER A 118 -17.63 4.69 -21.43
N GLU A 119 -18.27 3.67 -20.86
CA GLU A 119 -18.41 2.35 -21.48
C GLU A 119 -19.88 1.89 -21.37
N GLY A 120 -20.71 2.29 -22.34
CA GLY A 120 -22.14 2.07 -22.28
C GLY A 120 -22.79 2.85 -21.13
N ASN A 121 -23.45 2.13 -20.21
CA ASN A 121 -24.04 2.70 -19.00
C ASN A 121 -23.05 2.83 -17.84
N ALA A 122 -21.81 2.47 -18.03
CA ALA A 122 -20.77 2.53 -17.00
C ALA A 122 -19.80 3.68 -17.25
N ILE A 123 -19.21 4.17 -16.15
CA ILE A 123 -18.01 5.00 -16.17
C ILE A 123 -16.86 4.17 -15.64
N VAL A 124 -15.76 4.12 -16.38
CA VAL A 124 -14.50 3.53 -15.93
C VAL A 124 -13.54 4.67 -15.60
N ALA A 125 -13.18 4.79 -14.33
CA ALA A 125 -12.28 5.81 -13.82
C ALA A 125 -10.97 5.19 -13.34
N GLU A 126 -9.84 5.79 -13.71
CA GLU A 126 -8.56 5.54 -13.06
C GLU A 126 -8.39 6.58 -11.95
N THR A 127 -8.14 6.10 -10.77
CA THR A 127 -8.05 6.94 -9.58
C THR A 127 -6.71 6.73 -8.89
N VAL A 128 -6.27 7.79 -8.26
CA VAL A 128 -5.22 7.72 -7.25
C VAL A 128 -5.86 8.12 -5.93
N THR A 129 -5.81 7.25 -4.99
CA THR A 129 -6.40 7.47 -3.70
C THR A 129 -5.31 7.50 -2.60
N ASN A 130 -5.31 8.44 -1.58
CA ASN A 130 -4.34 8.68 -0.49
C ASN A 130 -4.87 8.27 0.89
N ILE A 131 -4.09 7.46 1.67
CA ILE A 131 -4.38 7.27 3.10
C ILE A 131 -3.21 7.83 3.91
N SER A 132 -3.52 8.63 4.89
CA SER A 132 -2.54 9.06 5.87
C SER A 132 -3.09 8.90 7.27
N ALA A 133 -2.23 8.53 8.21
CA ALA A 133 -2.54 8.57 9.64
C ALA A 133 -1.33 9.10 10.39
N SER A 134 -1.58 10.04 11.30
CA SER A 134 -0.56 10.56 12.19
C SER A 134 -0.24 9.59 13.32
N PRO A 135 0.97 9.62 13.89
CA PRO A 135 1.31 8.86 15.07
C PRO A 135 0.37 9.18 16.24
N SER A 136 -0.03 8.15 16.95
CA SER A 136 -0.81 8.30 18.20
C SER A 136 -0.47 7.18 19.17
N ALA A 137 -0.66 7.40 20.47
CA ALA A 137 -0.44 6.37 21.47
C ALA A 137 -1.33 5.13 21.25
N SER A 138 -2.54 5.33 20.72
CA SER A 138 -3.50 4.25 20.46
C SER A 138 -3.11 3.34 19.28
N ASN A 139 -2.23 3.79 18.37
CA ASN A 139 -1.72 2.98 17.26
C ASN A 139 -0.23 2.60 17.40
N GLY A 140 0.35 2.72 18.59
CA GLY A 140 1.76 2.43 18.84
C GLY A 140 2.71 3.47 18.23
N ASN A 141 2.27 4.71 18.09
CA ASN A 141 3.00 5.82 17.47
C ASN A 141 3.42 5.54 16.02
N LEU A 142 2.55 4.85 15.27
CA LEU A 142 2.75 4.59 13.85
C LEU A 142 2.18 5.74 13.00
N ALA A 143 3.01 6.31 12.14
CA ALA A 143 2.56 7.11 11.02
C ALA A 143 2.34 6.20 9.80
N LEU A 144 1.31 6.50 9.02
CA LEU A 144 0.98 5.76 7.80
C LEU A 144 0.87 6.73 6.64
N ASN A 145 1.49 6.37 5.52
CA ASN A 145 1.28 6.98 4.22
C ASN A 145 1.15 5.88 3.17
N SER A 146 0.04 5.89 2.45
CA SER A 146 -0.20 4.91 1.39
C SER A 146 -0.66 5.58 0.11
N THR A 147 -0.20 5.10 -1.01
CA THR A 147 -0.60 5.54 -2.34
C THR A 147 -1.08 4.34 -3.13
N ILE A 148 -2.27 4.44 -3.71
CA ILE A 148 -2.84 3.35 -4.49
C ILE A 148 -3.51 3.87 -5.75
N ARG A 149 -3.12 3.31 -6.87
CA ARG A 149 -3.81 3.52 -8.14
C ARG A 149 -4.78 2.37 -8.36
N SER A 150 -6.00 2.72 -8.70
CA SER A 150 -7.02 1.72 -9.02
C SER A 150 -7.82 2.13 -10.25
N ARG A 151 -8.36 1.12 -10.91
CA ARG A 151 -9.37 1.28 -11.97
C ARG A 151 -10.71 0.87 -11.38
N GLN A 152 -11.68 1.78 -11.45
CA GLN A 152 -13.01 1.59 -10.88
C GLN A 152 -14.05 1.62 -11.99
N ARG A 153 -14.97 0.64 -11.99
CA ARG A 153 -16.15 0.63 -12.85
C ARG A 153 -17.37 1.04 -12.03
N ILE A 154 -18.02 2.11 -12.46
CA ILE A 154 -19.15 2.74 -11.77
C ILE A 154 -20.39 2.58 -12.65
N VAL A 155 -21.47 2.05 -12.09
CA VAL A 155 -22.76 1.88 -12.77
C VAL A 155 -23.87 2.34 -11.82
N GLY A 156 -24.75 3.22 -12.28
CA GLY A 156 -25.88 3.69 -11.49
C GLY A 156 -25.47 4.34 -10.16
N GLY A 157 -24.31 5.02 -10.11
CA GLY A 157 -23.80 5.66 -8.90
C GLY A 157 -23.16 4.70 -7.88
N ALA A 158 -22.90 3.44 -8.24
CA ALA A 158 -22.24 2.49 -7.37
C ALA A 158 -21.00 1.87 -8.06
N ILE A 159 -19.95 1.61 -7.28
CA ILE A 159 -18.76 0.88 -7.74
C ILE A 159 -19.12 -0.59 -7.88
N THR A 160 -19.05 -1.13 -9.10
CA THR A 160 -19.32 -2.54 -9.40
C THR A 160 -18.05 -3.38 -9.49
N ARG A 161 -16.91 -2.73 -9.83
CA ARG A 161 -15.60 -3.39 -9.91
C ARG A 161 -14.49 -2.42 -9.50
N GLN A 162 -13.49 -2.95 -8.83
CA GLN A 162 -12.24 -2.23 -8.51
C GLN A 162 -11.05 -3.14 -8.76
N ASP A 163 -10.16 -2.69 -9.63
CA ASP A 163 -8.89 -3.35 -9.93
C ASP A 163 -7.74 -2.50 -9.39
N ILE A 164 -6.88 -3.08 -8.57
CA ILE A 164 -5.73 -2.38 -8.01
C ILE A 164 -4.58 -2.45 -9.02
N VAL A 165 -4.16 -1.29 -9.49
CA VAL A 165 -3.10 -1.15 -10.50
C VAL A 165 -1.72 -1.08 -9.85
N SER A 166 -1.57 -0.26 -8.81
CA SER A 166 -0.34 -0.18 -8.03
C SER A 166 -0.65 0.24 -6.60
N GLU A 167 0.26 -0.08 -5.70
CA GLU A 167 0.12 0.19 -4.28
C GLU A 167 1.51 0.35 -3.67
N ARG A 168 1.70 1.43 -2.91
CA ARG A 168 2.88 1.63 -2.08
C ARG A 168 2.47 2.20 -0.75
N THR A 169 2.93 1.58 0.32
CA THR A 169 2.67 2.01 1.68
C THR A 169 3.93 2.14 2.47
N VAL A 170 3.98 3.18 3.28
CA VAL A 170 5.05 3.43 4.23
C VAL A 170 4.43 3.56 5.62
N LEU A 171 4.94 2.74 6.55
CA LEU A 171 4.68 2.88 7.98
C LEU A 171 5.97 3.29 8.66
N THR A 172 5.91 4.30 9.53
CA THR A 172 7.06 4.72 10.31
C THR A 172 6.71 4.82 11.78
N SER A 173 7.69 4.55 12.64
CA SER A 173 7.55 4.78 14.08
C SER A 173 8.87 5.17 14.73
N GLY A 174 8.79 5.73 15.92
CA GLY A 174 9.95 6.22 16.67
C GLY A 174 10.32 7.66 16.35
N ASN A 175 11.33 8.18 17.02
CA ASN A 175 11.70 9.60 16.91
C ASN A 175 12.45 9.92 15.60
N LYS A 176 13.19 8.95 15.08
CA LYS A 176 14.00 9.11 13.85
C LYS A 176 13.89 7.82 13.02
N PRO A 177 12.75 7.57 12.36
CA PRO A 177 12.64 6.42 11.48
C PRO A 177 13.60 6.57 10.30
N PRO A 178 14.29 5.48 9.88
CA PRO A 178 15.22 5.53 8.76
C PRO A 178 14.47 5.86 7.46
N GLN A 179 15.06 6.71 6.61
CA GLN A 179 14.56 6.92 5.26
C GLN A 179 15.00 5.75 4.39
N VAL A 180 14.05 5.14 3.69
CA VAL A 180 14.28 3.91 2.93
C VAL A 180 13.83 4.11 1.49
N ASP A 181 14.80 4.09 0.57
CA ASP A 181 14.55 3.98 -0.86
C ASP A 181 14.34 2.51 -1.25
N VAL A 182 13.25 2.24 -1.94
CA VAL A 182 12.91 0.88 -2.39
C VAL A 182 12.90 0.81 -3.90
N LYS A 183 13.77 -0.05 -4.43
CA LYS A 183 13.86 -0.39 -5.85
C LYS A 183 13.19 -1.73 -6.08
N LEU A 184 12.00 -1.70 -6.66
CA LEU A 184 11.23 -2.87 -7.04
C LEU A 184 10.51 -2.59 -8.37
N PRO A 185 10.56 -3.49 -9.36
CA PRO A 185 9.75 -3.35 -10.57
C PRO A 185 8.25 -3.40 -10.22
N GLN A 186 7.42 -2.63 -10.92
CA GLN A 186 5.97 -2.70 -10.73
C GLN A 186 5.38 -3.99 -11.29
N GLN A 187 6.01 -4.57 -12.31
CA GLN A 187 5.53 -5.74 -13.01
C GLN A 187 6.69 -6.63 -13.44
N VAL A 188 6.49 -7.95 -13.35
CA VAL A 188 7.39 -8.99 -13.84
C VAL A 188 6.62 -10.10 -14.55
N LYS A 189 7.27 -10.85 -15.43
CA LYS A 189 6.68 -12.05 -16.05
C LYS A 189 6.77 -13.25 -15.12
N VAL A 190 5.86 -14.22 -15.29
CA VAL A 190 5.93 -15.50 -14.56
C VAL A 190 7.32 -16.13 -14.70
N GLY A 191 7.90 -16.60 -13.60
CA GLY A 191 9.21 -17.21 -13.51
C GLY A 191 10.40 -16.25 -13.68
N GLN A 192 10.17 -14.96 -13.96
CA GLN A 192 11.24 -13.97 -14.10
C GLN A 192 11.91 -13.69 -12.75
N GLN A 193 13.23 -13.53 -12.77
CA GLN A 193 13.97 -12.97 -11.63
C GLN A 193 13.80 -11.46 -11.58
N TYR A 194 13.81 -10.90 -10.37
CA TYR A 194 13.73 -9.46 -10.12
C TYR A 194 14.57 -9.08 -8.90
N ASN A 195 15.11 -7.87 -8.92
CA ASN A 195 15.79 -7.32 -7.77
C ASN A 195 14.79 -6.61 -6.85
N PHE A 196 15.02 -6.73 -5.56
CA PHE A 196 14.36 -6.00 -4.51
C PHE A 196 15.42 -5.42 -3.57
N ASP A 197 15.67 -4.12 -3.69
CA ASP A 197 16.62 -3.40 -2.86
C ASP A 197 15.86 -2.39 -2.00
N ALA A 198 16.11 -2.40 -0.69
CA ALA A 198 15.62 -1.41 0.24
C ALA A 198 16.81 -0.78 0.96
N ILE A 199 17.14 0.44 0.58
CA ILE A 199 18.40 1.12 0.91
C ILE A 199 18.10 2.22 1.91
N VAL A 200 18.84 2.26 3.02
CA VAL A 200 18.80 3.37 3.98
C VAL A 200 19.59 4.54 3.39
N GLU A 201 18.94 5.70 3.25
CA GLU A 201 19.53 6.86 2.60
C GLU A 201 20.54 7.60 3.49
N GLU A 202 20.34 7.57 4.82
CA GLU A 202 21.23 8.25 5.74
C GLU A 202 22.49 7.44 6.05
N PRO A 203 23.64 8.08 6.25
CA PRO A 203 24.85 7.42 6.72
C PRO A 203 24.61 6.65 8.02
N LEU A 204 25.11 5.43 8.11
CA LEU A 204 24.86 4.56 9.27
C LEU A 204 25.67 4.98 10.50
N GLY A 205 26.90 5.49 10.31
CA GLY A 205 27.84 5.71 11.40
C GLY A 205 28.07 4.39 12.16
N ASP A 206 27.95 4.45 13.48
CA ASP A 206 28.09 3.28 14.38
C ASP A 206 26.74 2.57 14.66
N ASP A 207 25.66 2.97 13.99
CA ASP A 207 24.34 2.37 14.21
C ASP A 207 24.22 0.99 13.58
N LEU A 208 23.57 0.10 14.29
CA LEU A 208 23.19 -1.21 13.78
C LEU A 208 21.82 -1.15 13.10
N LEU A 209 21.69 -1.80 11.97
CA LEU A 209 20.44 -2.02 11.29
C LEU A 209 19.91 -3.42 11.56
N LEU A 210 18.62 -3.51 11.89
CA LEU A 210 17.86 -4.76 11.82
C LEU A 210 16.86 -4.66 10.67
N GLY A 211 16.64 -5.76 9.97
CA GLY A 211 15.65 -5.74 8.90
C GLY A 211 15.19 -7.11 8.46
N ALA A 212 14.13 -7.11 7.68
CA ALA A 212 13.60 -8.29 7.02
C ALA A 212 12.90 -7.92 5.72
N ALA A 213 12.97 -8.82 4.76
CA ALA A 213 12.16 -8.78 3.54
C ALA A 213 11.05 -9.82 3.65
N LEU A 214 9.86 -9.45 3.21
CA LEU A 214 8.70 -10.34 3.19
C LEU A 214 8.06 -10.29 1.81
N GLU A 215 7.70 -11.46 1.27
CA GLU A 215 6.92 -11.60 0.05
C GLU A 215 5.65 -12.41 0.35
N GLU A 216 4.48 -11.83 0.05
CA GLU A 216 3.19 -12.44 0.33
C GLU A 216 2.27 -12.41 -0.90
N PRO A 217 1.52 -13.50 -1.18
CA PRO A 217 0.47 -13.45 -2.19
C PRO A 217 -0.65 -12.52 -1.71
N ILE A 218 -1.15 -11.66 -2.60
CA ILE A 218 -2.30 -10.80 -2.29
C ILE A 218 -3.57 -11.62 -2.47
N GLN A 219 -4.31 -11.79 -1.38
CA GLN A 219 -5.58 -12.49 -1.33
C GLN A 219 -6.42 -12.01 -0.13
N ALA A 220 -7.73 -12.15 -0.21
CA ALA A 220 -8.67 -11.61 0.78
C ALA A 220 -8.33 -11.99 2.25
N SER A 221 -7.86 -13.21 2.50
CA SER A 221 -7.48 -13.67 3.85
C SER A 221 -6.30 -12.91 4.45
N ARG A 222 -5.37 -12.41 3.63
CA ARG A 222 -4.19 -11.68 4.09
C ARG A 222 -4.50 -10.27 4.59
N TYR A 223 -5.59 -9.69 4.11
CA TYR A 223 -6.06 -8.41 4.65
C TYR A 223 -6.49 -8.48 6.13
N LEU A 224 -6.83 -9.67 6.61
CA LEU A 224 -7.28 -9.88 7.99
C LEU A 224 -6.18 -10.45 8.89
N ASN A 225 -5.26 -11.23 8.33
CA ASN A 225 -4.27 -12.01 9.07
C ASN A 225 -2.84 -11.61 8.64
N PRO A 226 -2.24 -10.60 9.29
CA PRO A 226 -0.87 -10.19 9.01
C PRO A 226 0.14 -11.28 9.38
N THR A 227 1.22 -11.35 8.62
CA THR A 227 2.34 -12.25 8.89
C THR A 227 3.30 -11.61 9.91
N SER A 228 3.77 -12.40 10.88
CA SER A 228 4.85 -11.98 11.77
C SER A 228 6.18 -11.98 11.02
N VAL A 229 7.07 -11.05 11.39
CA VAL A 229 8.38 -10.90 10.76
C VAL A 229 9.47 -10.94 11.81
N ASP A 230 10.47 -11.81 11.61
CA ASP A 230 11.68 -11.88 12.41
C ASP A 230 12.77 -11.00 11.80
N LEU A 231 13.23 -10.01 12.56
CA LEU A 231 14.27 -9.09 12.13
C LEU A 231 15.64 -9.71 12.33
N GLN A 232 16.51 -9.55 11.35
CA GLN A 232 17.90 -10.00 11.37
C GLN A 232 18.84 -8.79 11.30
N LEU A 233 20.07 -8.95 11.83
CA LEU A 233 21.11 -7.95 11.68
C LEU A 233 21.47 -7.81 10.19
N LEU A 234 21.52 -6.58 9.69
CA LEU A 234 21.95 -6.28 8.33
C LEU A 234 23.42 -5.90 8.33
N ASN A 235 24.20 -6.56 7.46
CA ASN A 235 25.66 -6.32 7.33
C ASN A 235 26.01 -5.12 6.43
N SER A 236 25.01 -4.51 5.81
CA SER A 236 25.15 -3.36 4.89
C SER A 236 24.00 -2.39 5.06
N GLY A 237 24.07 -1.24 4.40
CA GLY A 237 23.10 -0.13 4.51
C GLY A 237 21.69 -0.42 4.00
N GLY A 238 21.25 -1.68 3.96
CA GLY A 238 19.92 -2.03 3.48
C GLY A 238 19.70 -3.53 3.29
N LEU A 239 18.61 -3.86 2.65
CA LEU A 239 18.22 -5.19 2.22
C LEU A 239 18.43 -5.32 0.70
N PHE A 240 19.12 -6.37 0.27
CA PHE A 240 19.36 -6.66 -1.15
C PHE A 240 18.94 -8.10 -1.41
N LYS A 241 17.89 -8.28 -2.21
CA LYS A 241 17.31 -9.59 -2.49
C LYS A 241 17.09 -9.80 -3.99
N ILE A 242 17.31 -11.01 -4.44
CA ILE A 242 16.89 -11.46 -5.76
C ILE A 242 15.69 -12.38 -5.56
N GLY A 243 14.53 -11.94 -6.03
CA GLY A 243 13.31 -12.72 -6.03
C GLY A 243 13.11 -13.45 -7.36
N ARG A 244 12.23 -14.45 -7.34
CA ARG A 244 11.75 -15.12 -8.55
C ARG A 244 10.23 -15.12 -8.55
N ALA A 245 9.63 -14.53 -9.58
CA ALA A 245 8.19 -14.51 -9.75
C ALA A 245 7.62 -15.93 -9.80
N PRO A 246 6.46 -16.20 -9.19
CA PRO A 246 5.81 -17.50 -9.24
C PRO A 246 5.44 -17.91 -10.66
N ALA A 247 5.12 -19.20 -10.83
CA ALA A 247 4.73 -19.77 -12.12
C ALA A 247 3.32 -19.35 -12.57
N THR A 248 2.52 -18.77 -11.68
CA THR A 248 1.16 -18.31 -11.96
C THR A 248 1.05 -16.80 -11.88
N PRO A 249 0.29 -16.14 -12.78
CA PRO A 249 0.00 -14.72 -12.67
C PRO A 249 -0.74 -14.37 -11.37
N GLY A 250 -0.57 -13.14 -10.91
CA GLY A 250 -1.22 -12.64 -9.71
C GLY A 250 -0.51 -11.41 -9.16
N SER A 251 -0.91 -10.94 -7.99
CA SER A 251 -0.26 -9.83 -7.31
C SER A 251 0.36 -10.28 -5.99
N ARG A 252 1.46 -9.63 -5.62
CA ARG A 252 2.18 -9.91 -4.37
C ARG A 252 2.50 -8.61 -3.65
N TRP A 253 2.47 -8.63 -2.34
CA TRP A 253 3.08 -7.59 -1.52
C TRP A 253 4.54 -7.97 -1.28
N ILE A 254 5.43 -7.04 -1.59
CA ILE A 254 6.85 -7.11 -1.27
C ILE A 254 7.13 -6.03 -0.25
N SER A 255 7.58 -6.43 0.93
CA SER A 255 7.80 -5.54 2.06
C SER A 255 9.24 -5.57 2.54
N ALA A 256 9.77 -4.40 2.89
CA ALA A 256 10.97 -4.22 3.67
C ALA A 256 10.61 -3.68 5.05
N VAL A 257 11.13 -4.29 6.09
CA VAL A 257 11.12 -3.75 7.45
C VAL A 257 12.54 -3.39 7.81
N ILE A 258 12.78 -2.15 8.19
CA ILE A 258 14.10 -1.68 8.62
C ILE A 258 13.95 -0.93 9.94
N MET A 259 14.77 -1.32 10.91
CA MET A 259 14.85 -0.70 12.24
C MET A 259 16.26 -0.20 12.48
N ARG A 260 16.38 1.03 12.97
CA ARG A 260 17.62 1.69 13.33
C ARG A 260 17.43 2.46 14.64
N GLY A 261 18.26 2.16 15.64
CA GLY A 261 18.11 2.81 16.96
C GLY A 261 16.70 2.63 17.51
N ASN A 262 15.97 3.72 17.70
CA ASN A 262 14.58 3.73 18.18
C ASN A 262 13.54 4.02 17.08
N GLY A 263 13.98 4.06 15.80
CA GLY A 263 13.12 4.29 14.65
C GLY A 263 12.92 3.04 13.78
N MET A 264 11.75 2.91 13.18
CA MET A 264 11.40 1.82 12.27
C MET A 264 10.68 2.38 11.05
N THR A 265 11.02 1.83 9.89
CA THR A 265 10.31 2.07 8.63
C THR A 265 9.93 0.73 8.01
N VAL A 266 8.68 0.63 7.59
CA VAL A 266 8.17 -0.48 6.78
C VAL A 266 7.71 0.10 5.45
N VAL A 267 8.23 -0.44 4.36
CA VAL A 267 7.76 -0.10 3.01
C VAL A 267 7.18 -1.36 2.38
N THR A 268 5.93 -1.29 1.96
CA THR A 268 5.27 -2.35 1.21
C THR A 268 4.90 -1.85 -0.18
N GLN A 269 5.20 -2.63 -1.21
CA GLN A 269 4.81 -2.33 -2.59
C GLN A 269 4.15 -3.55 -3.24
N ARG A 270 3.24 -3.26 -4.17
CA ARG A 270 2.60 -4.28 -5.00
C ARG A 270 3.50 -4.61 -6.19
N LEU A 271 3.80 -5.90 -6.37
CA LEU A 271 4.42 -6.46 -7.55
C LEU A 271 3.35 -7.23 -8.35
N GLN A 272 3.15 -6.87 -9.62
CA GLN A 272 2.27 -7.61 -10.51
C GLN A 272 3.05 -8.69 -11.25
N VAL A 273 2.58 -9.93 -11.20
CA VAL A 273 3.11 -11.05 -11.97
C VAL A 273 2.16 -11.31 -13.15
N VAL A 274 2.64 -11.08 -14.36
CA VAL A 274 1.85 -11.19 -15.58
C VAL A 274 2.23 -12.42 -16.41
N LYS A 275 1.34 -12.82 -17.30
CA LYS A 275 1.64 -13.89 -18.28
C LYS A 275 2.84 -13.48 -19.14
N ARG A 276 3.50 -14.45 -19.75
CA ARG A 276 4.59 -14.25 -20.70
C ARG A 276 4.15 -13.47 -21.93
#